data_40dcd4e51487103d42ea6f43398601ae
#
_entry.id   40dcd4e51487103d42ea6f43398601ae
#
_cell.length_a   1.000
_cell.length_b   1.000
_cell.length_c   1.000
_cell.angle_alpha   90.00
_cell.angle_beta   90.00
_cell.angle_gamma   90.00
#
_symmetry.space_group_name_H-M   'P 1'
#
loop_
_entity.id
_entity.type
_entity.pdbx_description
1 polymer ?
#
loop_
_entity_poly.entity_id
_entity_poly.type
_entity_poly.pdbx_seq_one_letter_code
_entity_poly.pdbx_strand_id
1 'polypeptide(L)'
;MFDEPVSTREYLENYGAFMIHCGLAGLGAPGPDDTHPLHGELPNAPFQKAWLEIDEGEGTVAVGGSYRHTVAFSTNYLATAKVAMTAGSALLGVSLAVENLKQTPMEMMYLAHANFRPVDHGELHYTAPYDASAVRVRTSIPAHISPKPDYMAFIETLARDPLPHHRMDPALAFDPEVVFSIDMMADGDGLAHAMQAHPDGTADYIGFRPDQAPVCTRWVCRTPDQDGLGIAFPATAEVEGYTAEKAKGHVIELAGGATWCIDISMGLLTAPEAAGLKDRIDAVRNG
;
A
#
# COMPACT_ATOMS: atom_id res chain seq x y z
N MET A 1 -26.53 -26.19 1.03
CA MET A 1 -25.16 -25.64 1.10
C MET A 1 -25.04 -24.79 -0.17
N PHE A 2 -25.11 -23.49 -0.04
CA PHE A 2 -24.94 -22.62 -1.20
C PHE A 2 -23.44 -22.45 -1.37
N ASP A 3 -22.88 -22.99 -2.43
CA ASP A 3 -21.52 -22.66 -2.84
C ASP A 3 -21.53 -21.18 -3.22
N GLU A 4 -21.07 -20.33 -2.30
CA GLU A 4 -20.71 -18.97 -2.70
C GLU A 4 -19.59 -19.11 -3.73
N PRO A 5 -19.66 -18.39 -4.86
CA PRO A 5 -18.60 -18.44 -5.84
C PRO A 5 -17.32 -17.90 -5.17
N VAL A 6 -16.46 -18.80 -4.77
CA VAL A 6 -15.09 -18.43 -4.38
C VAL A 6 -14.48 -17.80 -5.60
N SER A 7 -13.96 -16.57 -5.47
CA SER A 7 -13.20 -15.97 -6.55
C SER A 7 -12.07 -16.93 -6.92
N THR A 8 -12.09 -17.44 -8.13
CA THR A 8 -11.02 -18.30 -8.65
C THR A 8 -9.84 -17.49 -9.18
N ARG A 9 -9.93 -16.16 -9.13
CA ARG A 9 -8.85 -15.27 -9.58
C ARG A 9 -7.80 -15.16 -8.51
N GLU A 10 -6.55 -15.34 -8.92
CA GLU A 10 -5.40 -15.04 -8.09
C GLU A 10 -5.08 -13.54 -8.11
N TYR A 11 -4.29 -13.07 -7.14
CA TYR A 11 -3.90 -11.66 -7.03
C TYR A 11 -3.25 -11.13 -8.32
N LEU A 12 -2.33 -11.90 -8.92
CA LEU A 12 -1.62 -11.50 -10.14
C LEU A 12 -2.53 -11.36 -11.37
N GLU A 13 -3.70 -11.98 -11.38
CA GLU A 13 -4.70 -11.83 -12.44
C GLU A 13 -5.52 -10.53 -12.31
N ASN A 14 -5.50 -9.89 -11.13
CA ASN A 14 -6.26 -8.67 -10.83
C ASN A 14 -5.38 -7.46 -10.47
N TYR A 15 -4.13 -7.52 -10.77
CA TYR A 15 -3.06 -6.63 -10.36
C TYR A 15 -3.17 -5.18 -10.92
N GLY A 16 -3.89 -4.95 -12.01
CA GLY A 16 -3.93 -3.69 -12.74
C GLY A 16 -4.87 -2.61 -12.16
N ALA A 17 -5.45 -2.79 -10.96
CA ALA A 17 -6.27 -1.76 -10.33
C ALA A 17 -5.39 -0.63 -9.79
N PHE A 18 -5.91 0.62 -9.80
CA PHE A 18 -5.20 1.79 -9.27
C PHE A 18 -4.88 1.64 -7.78
N MET A 19 -5.80 1.05 -7.00
CA MET A 19 -5.56 0.72 -5.60
C MET A 19 -6.28 -0.58 -5.23
N ILE A 20 -5.58 -1.43 -4.48
CA ILE A 20 -6.09 -2.72 -4.00
C ILE A 20 -5.90 -2.78 -2.48
N HIS A 21 -6.96 -3.09 -1.73
CA HIS A 21 -6.86 -3.47 -0.33
C HIS A 21 -6.32 -4.89 -0.23
N CYS A 22 -5.18 -5.08 0.42
CA CYS A 22 -4.53 -6.38 0.63
C CYS A 22 -4.60 -6.79 2.11
N GLY A 23 -4.61 -8.06 2.39
CA GLY A 23 -4.76 -8.64 3.73
C GLY A 23 -6.03 -9.49 3.77
N LEU A 24 -6.64 -9.81 4.87
CA LEU A 24 -6.39 -9.43 6.28
C LEU A 24 -5.85 -10.62 7.08
N ALA A 25 -6.30 -11.86 6.76
CA ALA A 25 -5.84 -13.07 7.43
C ALA A 25 -4.39 -13.45 7.09
N GLY A 26 -3.85 -12.89 6.03
CA GLY A 26 -2.46 -13.03 5.61
C GLY A 26 -2.06 -11.87 4.71
N LEU A 27 -0.76 -11.63 4.53
CA LEU A 27 -0.23 -10.55 3.70
C LEU A 27 1.10 -10.93 3.08
N GLY A 28 1.38 -10.39 1.90
CA GLY A 28 2.64 -10.62 1.18
C GLY A 28 2.72 -12.01 0.56
N ALA A 29 3.92 -12.41 0.22
CA ALA A 29 4.19 -13.74 -0.31
C ALA A 29 4.15 -14.78 0.83
N PRO A 30 3.30 -15.83 0.74
CA PRO A 30 3.22 -16.84 1.79
C PRO A 30 4.56 -17.59 1.90
N GLY A 31 5.04 -17.74 3.14
CA GLY A 31 6.16 -18.61 3.47
C GLY A 31 5.77 -20.10 3.42
N PRO A 32 6.74 -21.02 3.64
CA PRO A 32 6.48 -22.46 3.59
C PRO A 32 5.41 -22.96 4.58
N ASP A 33 5.25 -22.26 5.70
CA ASP A 33 4.30 -22.62 6.77
C ASP A 33 2.99 -21.82 6.68
N ASP A 34 2.85 -20.92 5.71
CA ASP A 34 1.67 -20.11 5.51
C ASP A 34 0.69 -20.76 4.53
N THR A 35 -0.61 -20.53 4.74
CA THR A 35 -1.68 -21.08 3.90
C THR A 35 -2.54 -20.01 3.21
N HIS A 36 -2.22 -18.73 3.43
CA HIS A 36 -2.94 -17.64 2.78
C HIS A 36 -2.50 -17.47 1.32
N PRO A 37 -3.35 -16.95 0.44
CA PRO A 37 -2.95 -16.59 -0.93
C PRO A 37 -2.01 -15.38 -0.92
N LEU A 38 -1.34 -15.13 -2.04
CA LEU A 38 -0.51 -13.93 -2.24
C LEU A 38 -1.33 -12.66 -1.92
N HIS A 39 -0.82 -11.84 -1.01
CA HIS A 39 -1.48 -10.63 -0.49
C HIS A 39 -2.83 -10.83 0.20
N GLY A 40 -3.14 -12.05 0.65
CA GLY A 40 -4.33 -12.35 1.44
C GLY A 40 -5.60 -12.53 0.60
N GLU A 41 -6.74 -12.59 1.28
CA GLU A 41 -8.05 -12.86 0.69
C GLU A 41 -8.79 -11.61 0.20
N LEU A 42 -8.44 -10.43 0.72
CA LEU A 42 -9.20 -9.21 0.46
C LEU A 42 -9.11 -8.69 -0.99
N PRO A 43 -7.98 -8.83 -1.72
CA PRO A 43 -7.87 -8.36 -3.11
C PRO A 43 -8.93 -8.90 -4.06
N ASN A 44 -9.37 -10.12 -3.85
CA ASN A 44 -10.36 -10.81 -4.67
C ASN A 44 -11.68 -11.07 -3.93
N ALA A 45 -11.92 -10.36 -2.83
CA ALA A 45 -13.10 -10.53 -2.01
C ALA A 45 -14.39 -10.20 -2.79
N PRO A 46 -15.39 -11.09 -2.79
CA PRO A 46 -16.69 -10.83 -3.41
C PRO A 46 -17.52 -9.93 -2.49
N PHE A 47 -17.44 -8.62 -2.66
CA PHE A 47 -18.22 -7.67 -1.87
C PHE A 47 -19.71 -7.96 -2.00
N GLN A 48 -20.39 -8.21 -0.85
CA GLN A 48 -21.81 -8.60 -0.82
C GLN A 48 -22.74 -7.40 -0.87
N LYS A 49 -22.26 -6.19 -0.55
CA LYS A 49 -23.02 -4.95 -0.62
C LYS A 49 -22.21 -3.89 -1.30
N ALA A 50 -22.89 -3.02 -2.05
CA ALA A 50 -22.33 -1.79 -2.61
C ALA A 50 -23.38 -0.69 -2.54
N TRP A 51 -22.92 0.57 -2.39
CA TRP A 51 -23.79 1.73 -2.35
C TRP A 51 -23.10 2.95 -2.93
N LEU A 52 -23.90 3.97 -3.27
CA LEU A 52 -23.47 5.29 -3.70
C LEU A 52 -23.94 6.31 -2.66
N GLU A 53 -23.05 7.20 -2.23
CA GLU A 53 -23.37 8.36 -1.41
C GLU A 53 -23.17 9.62 -2.24
N ILE A 54 -24.11 10.55 -2.19
CA ILE A 54 -24.00 11.85 -2.86
C ILE A 54 -24.38 12.91 -1.83
N ASP A 55 -23.49 13.85 -1.58
CA ASP A 55 -23.74 15.05 -0.80
C ASP A 55 -23.58 16.28 -1.68
N GLU A 56 -24.71 16.83 -2.12
CA GLU A 56 -24.73 18.00 -3.01
C GLU A 56 -24.28 19.27 -2.28
N GLY A 57 -24.44 19.34 -0.94
CA GLY A 57 -24.05 20.48 -0.13
C GLY A 57 -22.52 20.60 0.00
N GLU A 58 -21.86 19.49 0.22
CA GLU A 58 -20.39 19.40 0.31
C GLU A 58 -19.75 19.14 -1.07
N GLY A 59 -20.54 18.90 -2.10
CA GLY A 59 -20.03 18.56 -3.43
C GLY A 59 -19.25 17.26 -3.46
N THR A 60 -19.65 16.25 -2.66
CA THR A 60 -18.96 14.97 -2.59
C THR A 60 -19.76 13.83 -3.17
N VAL A 61 -19.07 12.87 -3.78
CA VAL A 61 -19.61 11.59 -4.18
C VAL A 61 -18.70 10.47 -3.65
N ALA A 62 -19.31 9.40 -3.14
CA ALA A 62 -18.55 8.23 -2.68
C ALA A 62 -19.20 6.93 -3.12
N VAL A 63 -18.36 5.95 -3.44
CA VAL A 63 -18.76 4.55 -3.64
C VAL A 63 -18.26 3.76 -2.46
N GLY A 64 -19.14 3.01 -1.80
CA GLY A 64 -18.82 2.13 -0.71
C GLY A 64 -19.21 0.69 -0.99
N GLY A 65 -18.60 -0.22 -0.27
CA GLY A 65 -18.95 -1.64 -0.31
C GLY A 65 -18.57 -2.34 0.98
N SER A 66 -19.21 -3.47 1.26
CA SER A 66 -18.83 -4.31 2.40
C SER A 66 -18.67 -5.77 2.02
N TYR A 67 -17.70 -6.40 2.67
CA TYR A 67 -17.36 -7.81 2.56
C TYR A 67 -17.32 -8.43 3.95
N ARG A 68 -18.13 -9.45 4.17
CA ARG A 68 -18.06 -10.27 5.38
C ARG A 68 -17.30 -11.55 5.08
N HIS A 69 -16.19 -11.73 5.79
CA HIS A 69 -15.38 -12.94 5.75
C HIS A 69 -15.66 -13.81 6.96
N THR A 70 -15.96 -15.08 6.76
CA THR A 70 -16.21 -16.01 7.84
C THR A 70 -15.59 -17.37 7.53
N VAL A 71 -14.63 -17.76 8.37
CA VAL A 71 -14.04 -19.10 8.36
C VAL A 71 -14.32 -19.75 9.72
N ALA A 72 -14.98 -20.89 9.72
CA ALA A 72 -15.34 -21.59 10.95
C ALA A 72 -14.10 -21.87 11.82
N PHE A 73 -14.20 -21.61 13.11
CA PHE A 73 -13.14 -21.74 14.13
C PHE A 73 -11.91 -20.83 13.93
N SER A 74 -11.93 -19.92 12.98
CA SER A 74 -10.80 -19.04 12.64
C SER A 74 -11.21 -17.56 12.64
N THR A 75 -11.53 -17.00 11.49
CA THR A 75 -11.78 -15.57 11.28
C THR A 75 -13.27 -15.27 11.07
N ASN A 76 -13.73 -14.14 11.57
CA ASN A 76 -15.06 -13.60 11.27
C ASN A 76 -15.00 -12.09 11.40
N TYR A 77 -14.97 -11.38 10.26
CA TYR A 77 -14.89 -9.92 10.23
C TYR A 77 -15.80 -9.32 9.16
N LEU A 78 -16.10 -8.04 9.31
CA LEU A 78 -16.74 -7.20 8.31
C LEU A 78 -15.74 -6.14 7.85
N ALA A 79 -15.35 -6.17 6.58
CA ALA A 79 -14.58 -5.12 5.93
C ALA A 79 -15.53 -4.17 5.20
N THR A 80 -15.41 -2.86 5.45
CA THR A 80 -16.20 -1.80 4.79
C THR A 80 -15.23 -0.84 4.13
N ALA A 81 -15.18 -0.85 2.81
CA ALA A 81 -14.33 0.02 2.00
C ALA A 81 -15.16 1.18 1.41
N LYS A 82 -14.52 2.36 1.28
CA LYS A 82 -15.12 3.52 0.64
C LYS A 82 -14.08 4.32 -0.13
N VAL A 83 -14.47 4.81 -1.30
CA VAL A 83 -13.71 5.78 -2.11
C VAL A 83 -14.58 7.01 -2.30
N ALA A 84 -14.07 8.18 -1.94
CA ALA A 84 -14.76 9.46 -2.03
C ALA A 84 -14.01 10.43 -2.93
N MET A 85 -14.76 11.26 -3.65
CA MET A 85 -14.27 12.37 -4.46
C MET A 85 -14.98 13.65 -4.06
N THR A 86 -14.27 14.77 -4.07
CA THR A 86 -14.82 16.11 -3.86
C THR A 86 -14.73 16.92 -5.15
N ALA A 87 -15.78 17.63 -5.50
CA ALA A 87 -15.80 18.47 -6.69
C ALA A 87 -14.65 19.49 -6.67
N GLY A 88 -13.91 19.58 -7.76
CA GLY A 88 -12.76 20.47 -7.89
C GLY A 88 -11.45 19.93 -7.30
N SER A 89 -11.44 18.73 -6.69
CA SER A 89 -10.23 18.05 -6.23
C SER A 89 -9.87 16.90 -7.17
N ALA A 90 -8.59 16.72 -7.43
CA ALA A 90 -8.05 15.55 -8.12
C ALA A 90 -7.55 14.47 -7.13
N LEU A 91 -7.85 14.64 -5.84
CA LEU A 91 -7.55 13.66 -4.81
C LEU A 91 -8.77 12.77 -4.50
N LEU A 92 -8.50 11.51 -4.29
CA LEU A 92 -9.44 10.52 -3.78
C LEU A 92 -9.20 10.35 -2.28
N GLY A 93 -10.27 10.33 -1.50
CA GLY A 93 -10.25 9.81 -0.14
C GLY A 93 -10.58 8.31 -0.18
N VAL A 94 -9.70 7.47 0.30
CA VAL A 94 -9.89 6.02 0.38
C VAL A 94 -9.88 5.61 1.83
N SER A 95 -10.88 4.84 2.26
CA SER A 95 -10.93 4.32 3.64
C SER A 95 -11.32 2.85 3.68
N LEU A 96 -10.83 2.18 4.72
CA LEU A 96 -11.25 0.84 5.08
C LEU A 96 -11.48 0.76 6.58
N ALA A 97 -12.62 0.21 6.99
CA ALA A 97 -12.90 -0.18 8.37
C ALA A 97 -13.03 -1.70 8.44
N VAL A 98 -12.37 -2.31 9.42
CA VAL A 98 -12.41 -3.77 9.67
C VAL A 98 -12.93 -4.00 11.08
N GLU A 99 -14.13 -4.56 11.20
CA GLU A 99 -14.75 -4.92 12.47
C GLU A 99 -14.55 -6.41 12.74
N ASN A 100 -13.97 -6.75 13.88
CA ASN A 100 -13.91 -8.14 14.36
C ASN A 100 -15.27 -8.57 14.91
N LEU A 101 -15.98 -9.43 14.19
CA LEU A 101 -17.31 -9.93 14.58
C LEU A 101 -17.25 -11.10 15.58
N LYS A 102 -16.06 -11.50 16.03
CA LYS A 102 -15.89 -12.51 17.09
C LYS A 102 -16.03 -11.87 18.47
N GLN A 103 -16.19 -12.71 19.49
CA GLN A 103 -16.07 -12.31 20.89
C GLN A 103 -14.63 -12.39 21.43
N THR A 104 -13.73 -13.01 20.66
CA THR A 104 -12.32 -13.19 20.98
C THR A 104 -11.46 -12.38 20.03
N PRO A 105 -10.22 -12.05 20.39
CA PRO A 105 -9.31 -11.35 19.48
C PRO A 105 -9.11 -12.07 18.14
N MET A 106 -8.77 -11.31 17.13
CA MET A 106 -8.44 -11.75 15.77
C MET A 106 -7.13 -11.11 15.35
N GLU A 107 -6.22 -11.90 14.81
CA GLU A 107 -5.01 -11.40 14.19
C GLU A 107 -5.30 -10.90 12.77
N MET A 108 -4.68 -9.79 12.38
CA MET A 108 -4.81 -9.24 11.04
C MET A 108 -3.55 -8.50 10.58
N MET A 109 -3.41 -8.42 9.27
CA MET A 109 -2.41 -7.62 8.58
C MET A 109 -3.06 -6.88 7.40
N TYR A 110 -2.54 -5.71 7.06
CA TYR A 110 -3.09 -4.90 5.98
C TYR A 110 -2.01 -4.20 5.17
N LEU A 111 -2.29 -3.99 3.88
CA LEU A 111 -1.50 -3.14 2.99
C LEU A 111 -2.41 -2.51 1.93
N ALA A 112 -2.26 -1.21 1.70
CA ALA A 112 -2.85 -0.50 0.58
C ALA A 112 -1.90 -0.54 -0.62
N HIS A 113 -2.22 -1.33 -1.65
CA HIS A 113 -1.40 -1.46 -2.84
C HIS A 113 -1.82 -0.43 -3.90
N ALA A 114 -1.24 0.77 -3.83
CA ALA A 114 -1.56 1.90 -4.70
C ALA A 114 -0.61 1.95 -5.91
N ASN A 115 -1.12 1.66 -7.10
CA ASN A 115 -0.35 1.50 -8.33
C ASN A 115 -0.36 2.78 -9.17
N PHE A 116 0.71 3.56 -9.07
CA PHE A 116 0.99 4.67 -9.96
C PHE A 116 1.82 4.22 -11.15
N ARG A 117 1.98 5.10 -12.13
CA ARG A 117 2.90 4.90 -13.23
C ARG A 117 4.19 5.66 -12.95
N PRO A 118 5.39 5.05 -13.06
CA PRO A 118 6.62 5.80 -12.99
C PRO A 118 6.73 6.74 -14.20
N VAL A 119 7.02 8.02 -13.92
CA VAL A 119 7.21 9.05 -14.95
C VAL A 119 8.71 9.26 -15.16
N ASP A 120 9.17 9.18 -16.41
CA ASP A 120 10.57 9.40 -16.73
C ASP A 120 11.08 10.73 -16.18
N HIS A 121 12.20 10.68 -15.48
CA HIS A 121 12.81 11.79 -14.76
C HIS A 121 11.99 12.32 -13.57
N GLY A 122 10.89 11.67 -13.19
CA GLY A 122 10.16 11.98 -11.97
C GLY A 122 11.04 11.80 -10.73
N GLU A 123 10.81 12.60 -9.70
CA GLU A 123 11.56 12.58 -8.45
C GLU A 123 10.67 12.18 -7.28
N LEU A 124 11.15 11.26 -6.43
CA LEU A 124 10.41 10.81 -5.26
C LEU A 124 10.74 11.66 -4.04
N HIS A 125 9.72 12.26 -3.44
CA HIS A 125 9.81 13.00 -2.20
C HIS A 125 8.89 12.38 -1.16
N TYR A 126 9.35 12.22 0.11
CA TYR A 126 8.57 11.61 1.18
C TYR A 126 9.11 11.99 2.55
N THR A 127 8.28 11.84 3.57
CA THR A 127 8.58 12.21 4.95
C THR A 127 9.39 11.13 5.67
N ALA A 128 10.62 10.87 5.21
CA ALA A 128 11.63 10.03 5.88
C ALA A 128 13.03 10.48 5.46
N PRO A 129 14.09 10.19 6.23
CA PRO A 129 15.47 10.33 5.77
C PRO A 129 15.73 9.53 4.48
N TYR A 130 16.54 10.08 3.58
CA TYR A 130 16.81 9.46 2.26
C TYR A 130 18.06 8.59 2.27
N ASP A 131 18.25 7.82 3.32
CA ASP A 131 19.41 6.96 3.49
C ASP A 131 19.03 5.56 4.00
N ALA A 132 20.00 4.67 4.07
CA ALA A 132 19.80 3.27 4.46
C ALA A 132 19.37 3.08 5.93
N SER A 133 19.38 4.12 6.76
CA SER A 133 18.85 4.03 8.13
C SER A 133 17.33 3.98 8.15
N ALA A 134 16.68 4.66 7.19
CA ALA A 134 15.21 4.76 7.07
C ALA A 134 14.64 4.07 5.82
N VAL A 135 15.46 3.76 4.82
CA VAL A 135 15.05 3.14 3.55
C VAL A 135 15.82 1.86 3.34
N ARG A 136 15.17 0.72 3.50
CA ARG A 136 15.77 -0.61 3.43
C ARG A 136 15.22 -1.39 2.25
N VAL A 137 16.08 -1.80 1.32
CA VAL A 137 15.68 -2.66 0.21
C VAL A 137 15.42 -4.09 0.70
N ARG A 138 14.37 -4.70 0.18
CA ARG A 138 14.07 -6.12 0.39
C ARG A 138 15.16 -6.98 -0.27
N THR A 139 15.72 -7.91 0.48
CA THR A 139 16.74 -8.84 -0.02
C THR A 139 16.22 -10.25 -0.27
N SER A 140 15.05 -10.59 0.27
CA SER A 140 14.37 -11.85 0.01
C SER A 140 13.74 -11.85 -1.40
N ILE A 141 13.76 -13.00 -2.06
CA ILE A 141 13.15 -13.17 -3.39
C ILE A 141 11.94 -14.08 -3.23
N PRO A 142 10.70 -13.57 -3.47
CA PRO A 142 9.52 -14.40 -3.40
C PRO A 142 9.49 -15.46 -4.52
N ALA A 143 8.81 -16.58 -4.26
CA ALA A 143 8.81 -17.75 -5.16
C ALA A 143 8.27 -17.48 -6.56
N HIS A 144 7.43 -16.46 -6.73
CA HIS A 144 6.87 -16.07 -8.03
C HIS A 144 7.82 -15.18 -8.87
N ILE A 145 8.95 -14.75 -8.29
CA ILE A 145 9.94 -13.89 -8.94
C ILE A 145 11.12 -14.73 -9.46
N SER A 146 11.50 -14.51 -10.71
CA SER A 146 12.69 -15.10 -11.34
C SER A 146 13.71 -14.00 -11.64
N PRO A 147 14.67 -13.74 -10.73
CA PRO A 147 15.62 -12.65 -10.89
C PRO A 147 16.61 -12.91 -12.04
N LYS A 148 17.01 -11.84 -12.73
CA LYS A 148 18.11 -11.87 -13.70
C LYS A 148 19.46 -12.00 -12.98
N PRO A 149 20.54 -12.41 -13.69
CA PRO A 149 21.86 -12.65 -13.07
C PRO A 149 22.41 -11.47 -12.26
N ASP A 150 22.19 -10.24 -12.74
CA ASP A 150 22.72 -9.03 -12.10
C ASP A 150 21.80 -8.45 -11.03
N TYR A 151 20.62 -9.04 -10.80
CA TYR A 151 19.62 -8.53 -9.87
C TYR A 151 20.15 -8.43 -8.42
N MET A 152 20.81 -9.47 -7.93
CA MET A 152 21.34 -9.47 -6.55
C MET A 152 22.43 -8.42 -6.37
N ALA A 153 23.30 -8.18 -7.36
CA ALA A 153 24.30 -7.13 -7.30
C ALA A 153 23.67 -5.73 -7.27
N PHE A 154 22.55 -5.55 -7.98
CA PHE A 154 21.75 -4.31 -7.93
C PHE A 154 21.10 -4.12 -6.55
N ILE A 155 20.48 -5.16 -5.99
CA ILE A 155 19.92 -5.13 -4.63
C ILE A 155 20.97 -4.81 -3.58
N GLU A 156 22.17 -5.40 -3.65
CA GLU A 156 23.30 -5.08 -2.76
C GLU A 156 23.76 -3.63 -2.89
N THR A 157 23.69 -3.05 -4.07
CA THR A 157 23.99 -1.63 -4.29
C THR A 157 22.94 -0.75 -3.61
N LEU A 158 21.65 -1.03 -3.79
CA LEU A 158 20.55 -0.30 -3.17
C LEU A 158 20.51 -0.48 -1.64
N ALA A 159 20.98 -1.61 -1.11
CA ALA A 159 21.08 -1.83 0.33
C ALA A 159 22.14 -0.93 1.00
N ARG A 160 23.17 -0.55 0.26
CA ARG A 160 24.22 0.38 0.75
C ARG A 160 23.86 1.83 0.53
N ASP A 161 23.25 2.12 -0.61
CA ASP A 161 22.82 3.47 -1.01
C ASP A 161 21.47 3.38 -1.76
N PRO A 162 20.36 3.72 -1.11
CA PRO A 162 19.05 3.67 -1.74
C PRO A 162 18.78 4.85 -2.69
N LEU A 163 19.61 5.90 -2.73
CA LEU A 163 19.38 7.11 -3.54
C LEU A 163 19.10 6.88 -5.03
N PRO A 164 19.70 5.88 -5.71
CA PRO A 164 19.41 5.66 -7.13
C PRO A 164 17.93 5.47 -7.47
N HIS A 165 17.08 4.99 -6.52
CA HIS A 165 15.66 4.82 -6.77
C HIS A 165 14.82 6.09 -6.63
N HIS A 166 15.40 7.21 -6.13
CA HIS A 166 14.67 8.47 -5.93
C HIS A 166 14.36 9.21 -7.22
N ARG A 167 15.04 8.88 -8.30
CA ARG A 167 14.75 9.44 -9.62
C ARG A 167 14.41 8.31 -10.59
N MET A 168 13.31 8.47 -11.29
CA MET A 168 12.88 7.53 -12.32
C MET A 168 13.73 7.72 -13.59
N ASP A 169 14.98 7.26 -13.52
CA ASP A 169 15.88 7.28 -14.66
C ASP A 169 15.43 6.23 -15.69
N PRO A 170 15.09 6.61 -16.94
CA PRO A 170 14.68 5.67 -17.97
C PRO A 170 15.77 4.65 -18.36
N ALA A 171 17.04 4.92 -18.03
CA ALA A 171 18.14 3.98 -18.24
C ALA A 171 18.27 2.95 -17.11
N LEU A 172 17.58 3.13 -15.97
CA LEU A 172 17.64 2.26 -14.82
C LEU A 172 16.44 1.28 -14.83
N ALA A 173 16.72 0.00 -15.02
CA ALA A 173 15.72 -1.06 -14.93
C ALA A 173 15.54 -1.53 -13.49
N PHE A 174 14.27 -1.73 -13.08
CA PHE A 174 13.88 -2.38 -11.84
C PHE A 174 13.17 -3.71 -12.22
N ASP A 175 13.97 -4.68 -12.63
CA ASP A 175 13.53 -5.90 -13.31
C ASP A 175 13.98 -7.15 -12.53
N PRO A 176 13.05 -7.98 -12.02
CA PRO A 176 11.61 -7.92 -12.25
C PRO A 176 10.87 -6.88 -11.40
N GLU A 177 11.35 -6.58 -10.21
CA GLU A 177 10.82 -5.55 -9.29
C GLU A 177 11.83 -5.27 -8.17
N VAL A 178 11.67 -4.15 -7.48
CA VAL A 178 12.39 -3.85 -6.24
C VAL A 178 11.42 -3.33 -5.20
N VAL A 179 11.54 -3.85 -3.98
CA VAL A 179 10.71 -3.47 -2.84
C VAL A 179 11.57 -2.85 -1.76
N PHE A 180 11.07 -1.77 -1.16
CA PHE A 180 11.70 -1.10 -0.01
C PHE A 180 10.74 -1.04 1.16
N SER A 181 11.28 -1.12 2.38
CA SER A 181 10.62 -0.71 3.61
C SER A 181 11.11 0.67 4.01
N ILE A 182 10.20 1.57 4.40
CA ILE A 182 10.50 2.97 4.69
C ILE A 182 9.92 3.36 6.05
N ASP A 183 10.76 3.92 6.92
CA ASP A 183 10.35 4.44 8.22
C ASP A 183 9.80 5.88 8.06
N MET A 184 8.52 5.98 7.75
CA MET A 184 7.86 7.26 7.49
C MET A 184 7.64 8.06 8.77
N MET A 185 7.91 9.36 8.71
CA MET A 185 7.64 10.31 9.78
C MET A 185 6.32 11.04 9.53
N ALA A 186 5.58 11.28 10.60
CA ALA A 186 4.39 12.13 10.55
C ALA A 186 4.75 13.61 10.70
N ASP A 187 4.00 14.48 10.03
CA ASP A 187 4.04 15.92 10.25
C ASP A 187 3.25 16.33 11.49
N GLY A 188 3.08 17.66 11.71
CA GLY A 188 2.34 18.21 12.85
C GLY A 188 0.85 17.86 12.88
N ASP A 189 0.27 17.42 11.77
CA ASP A 189 -1.11 16.95 11.64
C ASP A 189 -1.25 15.43 11.77
N GLY A 190 -0.13 14.72 11.99
CA GLY A 190 -0.08 13.27 12.12
C GLY A 190 -0.09 12.54 10.77
N LEU A 191 0.24 13.22 9.66
CA LEU A 191 0.24 12.67 8.30
C LEU A 191 1.66 12.41 7.81
N ALA A 192 1.88 11.24 7.23
CA ALA A 192 3.02 10.94 6.39
C ALA A 192 2.66 11.22 4.92
N HIS A 193 3.62 11.74 4.18
CA HIS A 193 3.44 12.14 2.78
C HIS A 193 4.47 11.50 1.87
N ALA A 194 4.03 11.08 0.69
CA ALA A 194 4.91 10.68 -0.39
C ALA A 194 4.37 11.18 -1.74
N MET A 195 5.25 11.60 -2.64
CA MET A 195 4.89 12.01 -3.99
C MET A 195 5.96 11.63 -5.00
N GLN A 196 5.53 11.46 -6.25
CA GLN A 196 6.37 11.49 -7.43
C GLN A 196 6.18 12.83 -8.12
N ALA A 197 7.15 13.74 -8.02
CA ALA A 197 7.14 15.00 -8.73
C ALA A 197 7.49 14.79 -10.20
N HIS A 198 6.66 15.30 -11.10
CA HIS A 198 6.83 15.15 -12.55
C HIS A 198 7.67 16.32 -13.14
N PRO A 199 8.30 16.14 -14.31
CA PRO A 199 9.08 17.21 -14.96
C PRO A 199 8.26 18.46 -15.32
N ASP A 200 6.93 18.35 -15.45
CA ASP A 200 6.03 19.48 -15.71
C ASP A 200 5.60 20.24 -14.44
N GLY A 201 6.06 19.77 -13.28
CA GLY A 201 5.79 20.35 -11.98
C GLY A 201 4.55 19.77 -11.26
N THR A 202 3.70 19.00 -11.92
CA THR A 202 2.62 18.24 -11.26
C THR A 202 3.20 17.08 -10.42
N ALA A 203 2.39 16.42 -9.60
CA ALA A 203 2.87 15.26 -8.85
C ALA A 203 1.75 14.23 -8.59
N ASP A 204 2.10 12.95 -8.67
CA ASP A 204 1.32 11.90 -8.03
C ASP A 204 1.55 11.94 -6.52
N TYR A 205 0.51 11.72 -5.75
CA TYR A 205 0.52 11.88 -4.30
C TYR A 205 -0.16 10.73 -3.58
N ILE A 206 0.36 10.39 -2.42
CA ILE A 206 -0.30 9.57 -1.40
C ILE A 206 0.07 10.09 -0.01
N GLY A 207 -0.96 10.23 0.86
CA GLY A 207 -0.80 10.60 2.26
C GLY A 207 -1.62 9.68 3.15
N PHE A 208 -1.11 9.37 4.34
CA PHE A 208 -1.72 8.45 5.29
C PHE A 208 -1.27 8.76 6.73
N ARG A 209 -1.86 8.09 7.72
CA ARG A 209 -1.49 8.21 9.13
C ARG A 209 -0.65 7.02 9.59
N PRO A 210 0.61 7.22 10.01
CA PRO A 210 1.45 6.14 10.55
C PRO A 210 0.90 5.50 11.83
N ASP A 211 0.05 6.17 12.60
CA ASP A 211 -0.63 5.59 13.76
C ASP A 211 -1.70 4.55 13.35
N GLN A 212 -2.25 4.64 12.15
CA GLN A 212 -3.15 3.63 11.56
C GLN A 212 -2.39 2.53 10.81
N ALA A 213 -1.27 2.88 10.18
CA ALA A 213 -0.45 2.03 9.33
C ALA A 213 1.05 2.31 9.55
N PRO A 214 1.68 1.70 10.57
CA PRO A 214 3.04 2.04 11.01
C PRO A 214 4.15 1.56 10.06
N VAL A 215 3.83 0.70 9.11
CA VAL A 215 4.77 0.19 8.10
C VAL A 215 4.46 0.85 6.76
N CYS A 216 5.51 1.22 6.03
CA CYS A 216 5.38 1.71 4.66
C CYS A 216 6.28 0.91 3.74
N THR A 217 5.70 0.38 2.68
CA THR A 217 6.45 -0.31 1.61
C THR A 217 6.45 0.56 0.36
N ARG A 218 7.53 0.54 -0.40
CA ARG A 218 7.60 1.08 -1.77
C ARG A 218 7.92 -0.05 -2.73
N TRP A 219 7.29 -0.02 -3.88
CA TRP A 219 7.49 -1.01 -4.93
C TRP A 219 7.79 -0.31 -6.26
N VAL A 220 8.80 -0.77 -6.97
CA VAL A 220 9.17 -0.27 -8.30
C VAL A 220 9.36 -1.45 -9.24
N CYS A 221 8.64 -1.43 -10.35
CA CYS A 221 8.79 -2.37 -11.45
C CYS A 221 8.99 -1.57 -12.74
N ARG A 222 10.11 -1.75 -13.42
CA ARG A 222 10.39 -1.16 -14.74
C ARG A 222 11.08 -2.20 -15.60
N THR A 223 10.29 -2.90 -16.38
CA THR A 223 10.71 -3.96 -17.29
C THR A 223 10.29 -3.60 -18.72
N PRO A 224 10.73 -4.33 -19.76
CA PRO A 224 10.23 -4.11 -21.12
C PRO A 224 8.72 -4.27 -21.28
N ASP A 225 8.06 -5.08 -20.42
CA ASP A 225 6.66 -5.45 -20.54
C ASP A 225 5.77 -4.82 -19.47
N GLN A 226 6.34 -4.33 -18.36
CA GLN A 226 5.62 -3.81 -17.21
C GLN A 226 6.27 -2.56 -16.65
N ASP A 227 5.46 -1.59 -16.24
CA ASP A 227 5.88 -0.34 -15.66
C ASP A 227 4.91 0.04 -14.53
N GLY A 228 5.39 0.07 -13.30
CA GLY A 228 4.56 0.33 -12.12
C GLY A 228 5.37 0.91 -10.96
N LEU A 229 4.72 1.77 -10.19
CA LEU A 229 5.29 2.44 -9.02
C LEU A 229 4.30 2.48 -7.87
N GLY A 230 4.62 1.80 -6.79
CA GLY A 230 4.01 2.05 -5.50
C GLY A 230 4.82 3.11 -4.77
N ILE A 231 4.42 4.37 -4.87
CA ILE A 231 5.14 5.49 -4.24
C ILE A 231 5.28 5.26 -2.74
N ALA A 232 4.18 4.85 -2.11
CA ALA A 232 4.10 4.39 -0.75
C ALA A 232 2.89 3.45 -0.61
N PHE A 233 3.08 2.33 0.06
CA PHE A 233 2.03 1.40 0.44
C PHE A 233 1.87 1.46 1.96
N PRO A 234 0.90 2.24 2.49
CA PRO A 234 0.57 2.20 3.91
C PRO A 234 0.19 0.79 4.34
N ALA A 235 0.81 0.28 5.38
CA ALA A 235 0.67 -1.10 5.81
C ALA A 235 0.77 -1.26 7.32
N THR A 236 0.28 -2.38 7.84
CA THR A 236 0.50 -2.78 9.23
C THR A 236 1.64 -3.76 9.37
N ALA A 237 2.07 -4.38 8.25
CA ALA A 237 3.13 -5.37 8.18
C ALA A 237 3.88 -5.24 6.84
N GLU A 238 5.10 -5.76 6.78
CA GLU A 238 5.83 -5.95 5.53
C GLU A 238 5.24 -7.14 4.73
N VAL A 239 5.89 -7.54 3.64
CA VAL A 239 5.29 -8.45 2.65
C VAL A 239 5.91 -9.86 2.64
N GLU A 240 6.42 -10.32 3.79
CA GLU A 240 7.16 -11.59 3.92
C GLU A 240 6.28 -12.79 4.32
N GLY A 241 4.97 -12.64 4.38
CA GLY A 241 4.02 -13.67 4.80
C GLY A 241 3.72 -13.66 6.31
N TYR A 242 2.62 -14.30 6.69
CA TYR A 242 2.08 -14.24 8.05
C TYR A 242 3.09 -14.69 9.12
N THR A 243 3.73 -15.84 8.92
CA THR A 243 4.65 -16.41 9.92
C THR A 243 5.86 -15.49 10.15
N ALA A 244 6.42 -14.94 9.08
CA ALA A 244 7.56 -14.02 9.18
C ALA A 244 7.17 -12.69 9.84
N GLU A 245 6.03 -12.12 9.46
CA GLU A 245 5.55 -10.85 10.01
C GLU A 245 5.12 -10.98 11.48
N LYS A 246 4.55 -12.12 11.87
CA LYS A 246 4.25 -12.43 13.27
C LYS A 246 5.52 -12.49 14.13
N ALA A 247 6.58 -13.09 13.62
CA ALA A 247 7.87 -13.14 14.32
C ALA A 247 8.51 -11.75 14.51
N LYS A 248 8.21 -10.79 13.61
CA LYS A 248 8.63 -9.38 13.73
C LYS A 248 7.73 -8.56 14.66
N GLY A 249 6.56 -9.07 15.07
CA GLY A 249 5.57 -8.34 15.86
C GLY A 249 4.70 -7.38 15.04
N HIS A 250 4.60 -7.55 13.74
CA HIS A 250 3.83 -6.70 12.83
C HIS A 250 2.35 -7.11 12.69
N VAL A 251 1.95 -8.23 13.27
CA VAL A 251 0.55 -8.69 13.24
C VAL A 251 -0.26 -7.93 14.28
N ILE A 252 -1.34 -7.29 13.87
CA ILE A 252 -2.28 -6.62 14.77
C ILE A 252 -3.18 -7.66 15.43
N GLU A 253 -3.34 -7.57 16.75
CA GLU A 253 -4.38 -8.26 17.49
C GLU A 253 -5.59 -7.34 17.69
N LEU A 254 -6.64 -7.54 16.90
CA LEU A 254 -7.89 -6.80 16.99
C LEU A 254 -8.83 -7.46 17.99
N ALA A 255 -9.13 -6.81 19.10
CA ALA A 255 -10.00 -7.32 20.14
C ALA A 255 -11.40 -7.70 19.62
N GLY A 256 -12.10 -8.60 20.31
CA GLY A 256 -13.46 -8.98 19.95
C GLY A 256 -14.42 -7.79 19.95
N GLY A 257 -15.17 -7.58 18.87
CA GLY A 257 -16.05 -6.45 18.66
C GLY A 257 -15.35 -5.10 18.38
N ALA A 258 -14.02 -5.06 18.33
CA ALA A 258 -13.29 -3.83 17.99
C ALA A 258 -13.25 -3.59 16.49
N THR A 259 -13.02 -2.33 16.12
CA THR A 259 -12.84 -1.89 14.73
C THR A 259 -11.46 -1.24 14.56
N TRP A 260 -10.72 -1.65 13.53
CA TRP A 260 -9.54 -0.97 13.01
C TRP A 260 -9.91 -0.19 11.76
N CYS A 261 -9.31 0.99 11.56
CA CYS A 261 -9.57 1.84 10.39
C CYS A 261 -8.28 2.35 9.78
N ILE A 262 -8.34 2.65 8.48
CA ILE A 262 -7.32 3.40 7.76
C ILE A 262 -7.96 4.40 6.82
N ASP A 263 -7.35 5.59 6.75
CA ASP A 263 -7.72 6.67 5.83
C ASP A 263 -6.49 7.06 5.00
N ILE A 264 -6.69 7.15 3.68
CA ILE A 264 -5.64 7.45 2.70
C ILE A 264 -6.17 8.55 1.79
N SER A 265 -5.34 9.55 1.50
CA SER A 265 -5.57 10.52 0.43
C SER A 265 -4.59 10.26 -0.71
N MET A 266 -5.07 10.12 -1.94
CA MET A 266 -4.20 9.84 -3.08
C MET A 266 -4.74 10.42 -4.38
N GLY A 267 -3.87 10.75 -5.32
CA GLY A 267 -4.26 11.29 -6.61
C GLY A 267 -3.21 12.20 -7.22
N LEU A 268 -3.66 13.22 -7.96
CA LEU A 268 -2.80 14.16 -8.67
C LEU A 268 -2.81 15.53 -7.99
N LEU A 269 -1.62 16.13 -7.82
CA LEU A 269 -1.43 17.50 -7.38
C LEU A 269 -1.09 18.41 -8.56
N THR A 270 -1.64 19.61 -8.54
CA THR A 270 -1.18 20.69 -9.43
C THR A 270 0.23 21.14 -9.07
N ALA A 271 0.91 21.83 -9.97
CA ALA A 271 2.28 22.30 -9.74
C ALA A 271 2.43 23.18 -8.46
N PRO A 272 1.52 24.13 -8.15
CA PRO A 272 1.58 24.87 -6.89
C PRO A 272 1.38 23.99 -5.65
N GLU A 273 0.47 22.99 -5.69
CA GLU A 273 0.23 22.07 -4.59
C GLU A 273 1.44 21.15 -4.37
N ALA A 274 2.03 20.64 -5.45
CA ALA A 274 3.22 19.80 -5.40
C ALA A 274 4.43 20.55 -4.80
N ALA A 275 4.63 21.82 -5.18
CA ALA A 275 5.67 22.67 -4.60
C ALA A 275 5.45 22.88 -3.10
N GLY A 276 4.24 23.25 -2.67
CA GLY A 276 3.91 23.42 -1.25
C GLY A 276 4.08 22.13 -0.44
N LEU A 277 3.69 20.98 -1.02
CA LEU A 277 3.89 19.69 -0.37
C LEU A 277 5.38 19.33 -0.26
N LYS A 278 6.20 19.64 -1.27
CA LYS A 278 7.63 19.42 -1.21
C LYS A 278 8.27 20.17 -0.05
N ASP A 279 7.91 21.45 0.13
CA ASP A 279 8.39 22.26 1.25
C ASP A 279 7.98 21.66 2.61
N ARG A 280 6.75 21.16 2.72
CA ARG A 280 6.24 20.47 3.91
C ARG A 280 7.02 19.17 4.20
N ILE A 281 7.26 18.33 3.17
CA ILE A 281 8.07 17.11 3.28
C ILE A 281 9.49 17.44 3.74
N ASP A 282 10.12 18.45 3.12
CA ASP A 282 11.47 18.88 3.47
C ASP A 282 11.55 19.41 4.91
N ALA A 283 10.53 20.13 5.39
CA ALA A 283 10.45 20.58 6.77
C ALA A 283 10.36 19.41 7.77
N VAL A 284 9.53 18.41 7.50
CA VAL A 284 9.41 17.21 8.36
C VAL A 284 10.72 16.42 8.40
N ARG A 285 11.37 16.27 7.23
CA ARG A 285 12.60 15.49 7.09
C ARG A 285 13.81 16.13 7.76
N ASN A 286 13.87 17.46 7.82
CA ASN A 286 15.00 18.21 8.37
C ASN A 286 14.78 18.63 9.84
N GLY A 287 13.60 18.37 10.40
CA GLY A 287 13.13 18.42 11.79
C GLY A 287 13.39 19.31 12.70
#